data_9ad642b1c50dbadd3a1fd7af463a3b46
#
_entry.id   9ad642b1c50dbadd3a1fd7af463a3b46
#
_cell.length_a   1.000
_cell.length_b   1.000
_cell.length_c   1.000
_cell.angle_alpha   90.00
_cell.angle_beta   90.00
_cell.angle_gamma   90.00
#
_symmetry.space_group_name_H-M   'P 1'
#
loop_
_entity.id
_entity.type
_entity.pdbx_description
1 polymer ?
#
loop_
_entity_poly.entity_id
_entity_poly.type
_entity_poly.pdbx_seq_one_letter_code
_entity_poly.pdbx_strand_id
1 'polypeptide(L)'
;MSEWLAAFPDSVSVVQDVIAEGDKVAARWTTQATHRGEFMDVPPTGNRIDVTWYGIFRLSGGRIVESWDTFNGVEIMQQLRRLR
;
A
#
# COMPACT_ATOMS: atom_id res chain seq x y z
N MET A 1 -9.95 0.29 -3.96
CA MET A 1 -9.13 0.19 -5.16
C MET A 1 -9.03 1.51 -5.89
N SER A 2 -10.17 1.98 -6.38
CA SER A 2 -10.17 3.20 -7.16
C SER A 2 -9.73 4.42 -6.37
N GLU A 3 -9.99 4.46 -5.06
CA GLU A 3 -9.58 5.61 -4.24
C GLU A 3 -8.07 5.75 -4.18
N TRP A 4 -7.36 4.62 -4.02
CA TRP A 4 -5.91 4.66 -4.01
C TRP A 4 -5.36 5.10 -5.37
N LEU A 5 -5.86 4.51 -6.46
CA LEU A 5 -5.36 4.83 -7.79
C LEU A 5 -5.73 6.25 -8.21
N ALA A 6 -6.86 6.77 -7.73
CA ALA A 6 -7.22 8.17 -8.01
C ALA A 6 -6.25 9.14 -7.33
N ALA A 7 -5.81 8.80 -6.11
CA ALA A 7 -4.87 9.66 -5.37
C ALA A 7 -3.43 9.45 -5.82
N PHE A 8 -3.07 8.22 -6.20
CA PHE A 8 -1.70 7.84 -6.54
C PHE A 8 -1.66 7.07 -7.85
N PRO A 9 -1.94 7.74 -8.98
CA PRO A 9 -2.08 7.05 -10.27
C PRO A 9 -0.77 6.43 -10.79
N ASP A 10 0.37 6.89 -10.30
CA ASP A 10 1.67 6.40 -10.73
C ASP A 10 2.29 5.40 -9.76
N SER A 11 1.47 4.80 -8.88
CA SER A 11 2.01 3.91 -7.84
C SER A 11 2.67 2.67 -8.45
N VAL A 12 3.84 2.32 -7.88
CA VAL A 12 4.59 1.14 -8.24
C VAL A 12 4.88 0.37 -6.96
N SER A 13 4.52 -0.91 -6.95
CA SER A 13 4.71 -1.76 -5.78
C SER A 13 5.74 -2.84 -6.08
N VAL A 14 6.62 -3.08 -5.12
CA VAL A 14 7.66 -4.10 -5.22
C VAL A 14 7.58 -4.99 -4.00
N VAL A 15 7.45 -6.29 -4.23
CA VAL A 15 7.42 -7.29 -3.14
C VAL A 15 8.83 -7.44 -2.60
N GLN A 16 8.99 -7.30 -1.29
CA GLN A 16 10.29 -7.41 -0.62
C GLN A 16 10.50 -8.79 0.00
N ASP A 17 9.48 -9.34 0.63
CA ASP A 17 9.55 -10.63 1.30
C ASP A 17 8.26 -11.39 1.12
N VAL A 18 8.38 -12.71 0.95
CA VAL A 18 7.23 -13.61 0.92
C VAL A 18 7.59 -14.85 1.73
N ILE A 19 6.73 -15.22 2.65
CA ILE A 19 6.88 -16.41 3.47
C ILE A 19 5.57 -17.20 3.38
N ALA A 20 5.67 -18.48 3.11
CA ALA A 20 4.48 -19.32 2.98
C ALA A 20 4.54 -20.51 3.93
N GLU A 21 3.41 -20.82 4.55
CA GLU A 21 3.28 -21.99 5.39
C GLU A 21 1.82 -22.45 5.36
N GLY A 22 1.63 -23.72 5.04
CA GLY A 22 0.28 -24.27 4.91
C GLY A 22 -0.48 -23.54 3.81
N ASP A 23 -1.66 -23.06 4.14
CA ASP A 23 -2.50 -22.32 3.20
C ASP A 23 -2.34 -20.80 3.32
N LYS A 24 -1.33 -20.33 4.06
CA LYS A 24 -1.15 -18.90 4.30
C LYS A 24 0.16 -18.41 3.71
N VAL A 25 0.10 -17.18 3.21
CA VAL A 25 1.27 -16.48 2.68
C VAL A 25 1.33 -15.13 3.38
N ALA A 26 2.50 -14.82 3.94
CA ALA A 26 2.75 -13.48 4.49
C ALA A 26 3.68 -12.75 3.53
N ALA A 27 3.40 -11.48 3.29
CA ALA A 27 4.19 -10.69 2.36
C ALA A 27 4.42 -9.29 2.91
N ARG A 28 5.57 -8.73 2.55
CA ARG A 28 5.89 -7.34 2.79
C ARG A 28 6.22 -6.71 1.44
N TRP A 29 5.59 -5.60 1.14
CA TRP A 29 5.89 -4.91 -0.12
C TRP A 29 5.95 -3.41 0.12
N THR A 30 6.65 -2.73 -0.77
CA THR A 30 6.77 -1.27 -0.72
C THR A 30 6.10 -0.67 -1.95
N THR A 31 5.50 0.51 -1.76
CA THR A 31 4.87 1.24 -2.83
C THR A 31 5.44 2.65 -2.86
N GLN A 32 5.82 3.09 -4.05
CA GLN A 32 6.24 4.47 -4.29
C GLN A 32 5.24 5.13 -5.21
N ALA A 33 4.86 6.36 -4.90
CA ALA A 33 3.83 7.05 -5.66
C ALA A 33 3.93 8.55 -5.46
N THR A 34 3.20 9.29 -6.31
CA THR A 34 3.09 10.74 -6.20
C THR A 34 1.65 11.10 -5.86
N HIS A 35 1.47 11.97 -4.88
CA HIS A 35 0.15 12.39 -4.41
C HIS A 35 -0.46 13.38 -5.42
N ARG A 36 -1.34 12.88 -6.26
CA ARG A 36 -1.95 13.69 -7.32
C ARG A 36 -3.47 13.83 -7.20
N GLY A 37 -4.07 13.16 -6.23
CA GLY A 37 -5.50 13.27 -5.94
C GLY A 37 -5.73 13.32 -4.45
N GLU A 38 -6.91 13.72 -4.04
CA GLU A 38 -7.24 13.79 -2.61
C GLU A 38 -7.12 12.41 -1.95
N PHE A 39 -6.49 12.37 -0.78
CA PHE A 39 -6.35 11.15 0.00
C PHE A 39 -6.44 11.48 1.49
N MET A 40 -7.33 10.78 2.20
CA MET A 40 -7.55 10.98 3.65
C MET A 40 -7.78 12.45 3.97
N ASP A 41 -8.59 13.09 3.15
CA ASP A 41 -8.97 14.50 3.27
C ASP A 41 -7.82 15.49 3.06
N VAL A 42 -6.70 15.02 2.47
CA VAL A 42 -5.58 15.89 2.12
C VAL A 42 -5.65 16.17 0.62
N PRO A 43 -5.76 17.43 0.21
CA PRO A 43 -5.73 17.79 -1.22
C PRO A 43 -4.40 17.40 -1.86
N PRO A 44 -4.36 17.25 -3.19
CA PRO A 44 -3.11 16.86 -3.85
C PRO A 44 -1.95 17.77 -3.51
N THR A 45 -0.84 17.19 -3.06
CA THR A 45 0.36 17.94 -2.67
C THR A 45 1.48 17.85 -3.69
N GLY A 46 1.42 16.82 -4.57
CA GLY A 46 2.53 16.55 -5.47
C GLY A 46 3.71 15.87 -4.80
N ASN A 47 3.61 15.56 -3.52
CA ASN A 47 4.70 14.91 -2.79
C ASN A 47 4.80 13.45 -3.18
N ARG A 48 6.03 12.94 -3.21
CA ARG A 48 6.26 11.51 -3.37
C ARG A 48 6.15 10.83 -2.02
N ILE A 49 5.57 9.63 -2.04
CA ILE A 49 5.46 8.82 -0.82
C ILE A 49 6.14 7.48 -1.04
N ASP A 50 6.55 6.89 0.07
CA ASP A 50 7.18 5.58 0.10
C ASP A 50 6.57 4.85 1.28
N VAL A 51 5.80 3.80 1.01
CA VAL A 51 4.97 3.13 2.02
C VAL A 51 5.29 1.66 2.05
N THR A 52 5.42 1.11 3.25
CA THR A 52 5.60 -0.33 3.44
C THR A 52 4.28 -0.93 3.88
N TRP A 53 3.90 -2.02 3.23
CA TRP A 53 2.70 -2.77 3.53
C TRP A 53 3.07 -4.13 4.07
N TYR A 54 2.22 -4.65 4.93
CA TYR A 54 2.34 -6.01 5.47
C TYR A 54 1.00 -6.70 5.27
N GLY A 55 1.02 -7.92 4.79
CA GLY A 55 -0.22 -8.63 4.56
C GLY A 55 -0.07 -10.13 4.77
N ILE A 56 -1.19 -10.76 5.14
CA ILE A 56 -1.31 -12.20 5.22
C ILE A 56 -2.47 -12.58 4.33
N PHE A 57 -2.27 -13.60 3.50
CA PHE A 57 -3.26 -14.08 2.56
C PHE A 57 -3.51 -15.55 2.78
N ARG A 58 -4.77 -15.97 2.83
CA ARG A 58 -5.12 -17.38 2.90
C ARG A 58 -5.56 -17.85 1.52
N LEU A 59 -5.02 -18.97 1.11
CA LEU A 59 -5.28 -19.53 -0.22
C LEU A 59 -6.13 -20.78 -0.14
N SER A 60 -6.98 -20.98 -1.13
CA SER A 60 -7.76 -22.20 -1.28
C SER A 60 -8.00 -22.42 -2.77
N GLY A 61 -7.65 -23.60 -3.25
CA GLY A 61 -7.83 -23.93 -4.68
C GLY A 61 -7.07 -23.00 -5.61
N GLY A 62 -5.89 -22.51 -5.17
CA GLY A 62 -5.07 -21.60 -5.98
C GLY A 62 -5.57 -20.17 -6.00
N ARG A 63 -6.50 -19.83 -5.14
CA ARG A 63 -7.07 -18.48 -5.07
C ARG A 63 -6.88 -17.88 -3.68
N ILE A 64 -6.78 -16.57 -3.61
CA ILE A 64 -6.81 -15.84 -2.33
C ILE A 64 -8.27 -15.76 -1.89
N VAL A 65 -8.58 -16.37 -0.74
CA VAL A 65 -9.95 -16.37 -0.20
C VAL A 65 -10.11 -15.45 1.00
N GLU A 66 -9.00 -15.05 1.65
CA GLU A 66 -9.02 -14.08 2.72
C GLU A 66 -7.73 -13.29 2.69
N SER A 67 -7.78 -12.03 3.10
CA SER A 67 -6.57 -11.23 3.22
C SER A 67 -6.69 -10.28 4.39
N TRP A 68 -5.56 -10.08 5.07
CA TRP A 68 -5.42 -9.09 6.14
C TRP A 68 -4.18 -8.27 5.81
N ASP A 69 -4.34 -6.98 5.58
CA ASP A 69 -3.20 -6.14 5.25
C ASP A 69 -3.29 -4.82 6.00
N THR A 70 -2.14 -4.20 6.18
CA THR A 70 -2.04 -2.95 6.91
C THR A 70 -0.85 -2.14 6.43
N PHE A 71 -0.92 -0.85 6.68
CA PHE A 71 0.18 0.06 6.43
C PHE A 71 0.17 1.13 7.53
N ASN A 72 1.26 1.88 7.62
CA ASN A 72 1.36 2.92 8.64
C ASN A 72 0.74 4.22 8.11
N GLY A 73 -0.52 4.47 8.50
CA GLY A 73 -1.24 5.66 8.06
C GLY A 73 -0.62 6.96 8.55
N VAL A 74 -0.03 6.94 9.74
CA VAL A 74 0.64 8.14 10.28
C VAL A 74 1.84 8.49 9.40
N GLU A 75 2.61 7.50 8.99
CA GLU A 75 3.76 7.71 8.13
C GLU A 75 3.34 8.33 6.79
N ILE A 76 2.26 7.84 6.20
CA ILE A 76 1.73 8.43 4.98
C ILE A 76 1.34 9.88 5.19
N MET A 77 0.62 10.16 6.26
CA MET A 77 0.18 11.53 6.52
C MET A 77 1.34 12.48 6.72
N GLN A 78 2.41 12.03 7.39
CA GLN A 78 3.59 12.83 7.57
C GLN A 78 4.25 13.16 6.23
N GLN A 79 4.31 12.20 5.33
CA GLN A 79 4.89 12.42 4.00
C GLN A 79 4.02 13.35 3.16
N LEU A 80 2.71 13.22 3.22
CA LEU A 80 1.81 14.08 2.46
C LEU A 80 1.86 15.52 2.91
N ARG A 81 2.12 15.75 4.20
CA ARG A 81 2.15 17.10 4.78
C ARG A 81 3.53 17.74 4.78
N ARG A 82 4.50 17.01 4.26
CA ARG A 82 5.87 17.52 4.20
C ARG A 82 5.95 18.70 3.25
N LEU A 83 6.65 19.75 3.68
CA LEU A 83 6.90 20.89 2.81
C LEU A 83 7.97 20.54 1.78
N ARG A 84 7.83 21.12 0.59
CA ARG A 84 8.70 20.81 -0.55
C ARG A 84 9.82 21.82 -0.70
#